data_8c0a92017ab8224e2b4b0df73387d78f
#
_entry.id   8c0a92017ab8224e2b4b0df73387d78f
#
_cell.length_a   1.000
_cell.length_b   1.000
_cell.length_c   1.000
_cell.angle_alpha   90.00
_cell.angle_beta   90.00
_cell.angle_gamma   90.00
#
_symmetry.space_group_name_H-M   'P 1'
#
loop_
_entity.id
_entity.type
_entity.pdbx_description
1 polymer ?
#
loop_
_entity_poly.entity_id
_entity_poly.type
_entity_poly.pdbx_seq_one_letter_code
_entity_poly.pdbx_strand_id
1 'polypeptide(L)'
;MDKTTLLAELKKQRLVAVIRGKDEEEVTNIVDAVYRGGIHFMEITYTIPQAEQVIAHLCKAYEHCDDIIIGAGTCLDIVSARMAISAGA
;
A
#
# COMPACT_ATOMS: atom_id res chain seq x y z
N MET A 1 -9.50 -4.35 -8.74
CA MET A 1 -9.48 -3.16 -9.63
C MET A 1 -8.50 -3.41 -10.76
N ASP A 2 -8.92 -3.23 -11.99
CA ASP A 2 -8.03 -3.42 -13.13
C ASP A 2 -7.08 -2.24 -13.33
N LYS A 3 -6.08 -2.42 -14.19
CA LYS A 3 -5.05 -1.41 -14.43
C LYS A 3 -5.64 -0.10 -14.95
N THR A 4 -6.61 -0.16 -15.83
CA THR A 4 -7.22 1.03 -16.43
C THR A 4 -7.96 1.85 -15.38
N THR A 5 -8.76 1.20 -14.55
CA THR A 5 -9.49 1.82 -13.45
C THR A 5 -8.53 2.41 -12.41
N LEU A 6 -7.47 1.66 -12.09
CA LEU A 6 -6.45 2.09 -11.14
C LEU A 6 -5.74 3.37 -11.62
N LEU A 7 -5.34 3.42 -12.88
CA LEU A 7 -4.69 4.60 -13.45
C LEU A 7 -5.62 5.81 -13.49
N ALA A 8 -6.90 5.60 -13.77
CA ALA A 8 -7.89 6.67 -13.75
C ALA A 8 -8.05 7.26 -12.35
N GLU A 9 -8.13 6.40 -11.32
CA GLU A 9 -8.20 6.84 -9.93
C GLU A 9 -6.93 7.58 -9.50
N LEU A 10 -5.76 7.08 -9.88
CA LEU A 10 -4.49 7.73 -9.58
C LEU A 10 -4.43 9.14 -10.16
N LYS A 11 -4.85 9.30 -11.40
CA LYS A 11 -4.89 10.62 -12.06
C LYS A 11 -5.88 11.57 -11.38
N LYS A 12 -6.98 11.05 -10.88
CA LYS A 12 -8.00 11.81 -10.16
C LYS A 12 -7.49 12.26 -8.79
N GLN A 13 -6.91 11.35 -8.02
CA GLN A 13 -6.43 11.62 -6.66
C GLN A 13 -5.14 12.43 -6.63
N ARG A 14 -4.22 12.16 -7.55
CA ARG A 14 -2.96 12.88 -7.76
C ARG A 14 -1.92 12.76 -6.67
N LEU A 15 -2.23 12.13 -5.55
CA LEU A 15 -1.31 11.98 -4.43
C LEU A 15 -1.11 10.51 -4.09
N VAL A 16 0.14 10.15 -3.85
CA VAL A 16 0.53 8.84 -3.36
C VAL A 16 1.38 9.07 -2.12
N ALA A 17 1.03 8.47 -1.00
CA ALA A 17 1.85 8.49 0.19
C ALA A 17 2.85 7.34 0.14
N VAL A 18 4.13 7.66 0.21
CA VAL A 18 5.19 6.66 0.32
C VAL A 18 5.41 6.38 1.80
N ILE A 19 5.08 5.17 2.22
CA ILE A 19 5.04 4.79 3.63
C ILE A 19 6.32 4.03 4.00
N ARG A 20 7.00 4.48 5.02
CA ARG A 20 8.14 3.83 5.65
C ARG A 20 7.87 3.68 7.14
N GLY A 21 8.58 2.77 7.78
CA GLY A 21 8.47 2.57 9.21
C GLY A 21 9.35 1.41 9.67
N LYS A 22 9.52 1.28 10.97
CA LYS A 22 10.40 0.27 11.56
C LYS A 22 9.74 -1.09 11.76
N ASP A 23 8.40 -1.12 11.85
CA ASP A 23 7.61 -2.32 12.08
C ASP A 23 6.18 -2.15 11.62
N GLU A 24 5.40 -3.23 11.69
CA GLU A 24 4.01 -3.27 11.26
C GLU A 24 3.13 -2.28 12.04
N GLU A 25 3.32 -2.18 13.35
CA GLU A 25 2.53 -1.28 14.19
C GLU A 25 2.70 0.18 13.77
N GLU A 26 3.94 0.62 13.59
CA GLU A 26 4.23 2.00 13.17
C GLU A 26 3.65 2.29 11.79
N VAL A 27 3.85 1.37 10.84
CA VAL A 27 3.32 1.50 9.48
C VAL A 27 1.80 1.57 9.48
N THR A 28 1.14 0.71 10.24
CA THR A 28 -0.32 0.70 10.34
C THR A 28 -0.85 2.02 10.89
N ASN A 29 -0.20 2.56 11.92
CA ASN A 29 -0.59 3.84 12.49
C ASN A 29 -0.40 5.00 11.51
N ILE A 30 0.70 4.99 10.75
CA ILE A 30 0.96 6.01 9.73
C ILE A 30 -0.09 5.93 8.62
N VAL A 31 -0.38 4.74 8.12
CA VAL A 31 -1.39 4.54 7.06
C VAL A 31 -2.76 5.04 7.52
N ASP A 32 -3.16 4.71 8.74
CA ASP A 32 -4.45 5.17 9.27
C ASP A 32 -4.51 6.70 9.34
N ALA A 33 -3.46 7.34 9.84
CA ALA A 33 -3.40 8.79 9.92
C ALA A 33 -3.44 9.45 8.55
N VAL A 34 -2.70 8.92 7.58
CA VAL A 34 -2.66 9.41 6.20
C VAL A 34 -4.02 9.25 5.52
N TYR A 35 -4.65 8.10 5.70
CA TYR A 35 -5.97 7.82 5.16
C TYR A 35 -7.03 8.78 5.73
N ARG A 36 -7.01 9.00 7.03
CA ARG A 36 -7.91 9.95 7.69
C ARG A 36 -7.67 11.38 7.21
N GLY A 37 -6.44 11.70 6.81
CA GLY A 37 -6.06 12.98 6.24
C GLY A 37 -6.50 13.18 4.78
N GLY A 38 -7.04 12.15 4.14
CA GLY A 38 -7.60 12.24 2.78
C GLY A 38 -6.72 11.75 1.66
N ILE A 39 -5.59 11.11 1.95
CA ILE A 39 -4.77 10.47 0.91
C ILE A 39 -5.15 8.99 0.84
N HIS A 40 -5.46 8.50 -0.36
CA HIS A 40 -6.06 7.18 -0.57
C HIS A 40 -5.13 6.16 -1.25
N PHE A 41 -4.00 6.59 -1.79
CA PHE A 41 -3.00 5.72 -2.40
C PHE A 41 -1.80 5.60 -1.47
N MET A 42 -1.54 4.37 -1.02
CA MET A 42 -0.45 4.04 -0.11
C MET A 42 0.57 3.16 -0.82
N GLU A 43 1.81 3.62 -0.88
CA GLU A 43 2.93 2.81 -1.37
C GLU A 43 3.74 2.30 -0.20
N ILE A 44 3.66 1.01 0.08
CA ILE A 44 4.40 0.35 1.15
C ILE A 44 5.78 -0.04 0.61
N THR A 45 6.84 0.56 1.17
CA THR A 45 8.18 0.31 0.65
C THR A 45 8.78 -0.99 1.19
N TYR A 46 9.52 -1.70 0.34
CA TYR A 46 10.22 -2.93 0.72
C TYR A 46 11.46 -2.69 1.59
N THR A 47 11.70 -1.45 1.99
CA THR A 47 12.65 -1.13 3.04
C THR A 47 12.10 -1.43 4.44
N ILE A 48 10.78 -1.60 4.56
CA ILE A 48 10.13 -2.00 5.80
C ILE A 48 10.41 -3.47 6.07
N PRO A 49 10.87 -3.85 7.28
CA PRO A 49 11.05 -5.26 7.62
C PRO A 49 9.75 -6.05 7.42
N GLN A 50 9.84 -7.20 6.76
CA GLN A 50 8.69 -8.06 6.47
C GLN A 50 7.57 -7.33 5.73
N ALA A 51 7.92 -6.55 4.72
CA ALA A 51 6.99 -5.69 3.98
C ALA A 51 5.79 -6.46 3.43
N GLU A 52 5.98 -7.69 2.93
CA GLU A 52 4.88 -8.51 2.40
C GLU A 52 3.85 -8.86 3.46
N GLN A 53 4.26 -9.07 4.71
CA GLN A 53 3.33 -9.32 5.82
C GLN A 53 2.57 -8.06 6.20
N VAL A 54 3.24 -6.92 6.17
CA VAL A 54 2.62 -5.61 6.42
C VAL A 54 1.57 -5.31 5.35
N ILE A 55 1.90 -5.54 4.08
CA ILE A 55 0.95 -5.37 2.97
C ILE A 55 -0.27 -6.27 3.16
N ALA A 56 -0.05 -7.55 3.46
CA ALA A 56 -1.14 -8.50 3.68
C ALA A 56 -2.05 -8.05 4.84
N HIS A 57 -1.46 -7.59 5.93
CA HIS A 57 -2.21 -7.07 7.06
C HIS A 57 -3.06 -5.85 6.68
N LEU A 58 -2.47 -4.89 5.96
CA LEU A 58 -3.18 -3.68 5.54
C LEU A 58 -4.30 -4.00 4.56
N CYS A 59 -4.05 -4.87 3.58
CA CYS A 59 -5.08 -5.27 2.63
C CYS A 59 -6.26 -5.95 3.33
N LYS A 60 -6.00 -6.71 4.36
CA LYS A 60 -7.04 -7.33 5.19
C LYS A 60 -7.80 -6.29 6.02
N ALA A 61 -7.06 -5.40 6.66
CA ALA A 61 -7.65 -4.37 7.54
C ALA A 61 -8.59 -3.43 6.78
N TYR A 62 -8.26 -3.13 5.52
CA TYR A 62 -9.03 -2.21 4.69
C TYR A 62 -9.84 -2.91 3.59
N GLU A 63 -10.07 -4.23 3.69
CA GLU A 63 -10.75 -4.99 2.63
C GLU A 63 -12.17 -4.50 2.31
N HIS A 64 -12.83 -3.84 3.26
CA HIS A 64 -14.17 -3.30 3.09
C HIS A 64 -14.18 -1.80 2.79
N CYS A 65 -13.01 -1.19 2.59
CA CYS A 65 -12.88 0.21 2.23
C CYS A 65 -12.56 0.32 0.75
N ASP A 66 -13.54 0.78 -0.04
CA ASP A 66 -13.39 0.85 -1.51
C ASP A 66 -12.47 1.98 -1.96
N ASP A 67 -12.19 2.92 -1.10
CA ASP A 67 -11.49 4.16 -1.43
C ASP A 67 -10.02 4.20 -0.99
N ILE A 68 -9.46 3.08 -0.54
CA ILE A 68 -8.03 2.98 -0.23
C ILE A 68 -7.36 1.95 -1.12
N ILE A 69 -6.18 2.28 -1.61
CA ILE A 69 -5.40 1.39 -2.47
C ILE A 69 -4.03 1.20 -1.84
N ILE A 70 -3.70 -0.05 -1.56
CA ILE A 70 -2.42 -0.46 -0.99
C ILE A 70 -1.55 -1.01 -2.11
N GLY A 71 -0.41 -0.38 -2.35
CA GLY A 71 0.56 -0.82 -3.33
C GLY A 71 1.93 -1.06 -2.69
N ALA A 72 2.87 -1.52 -3.49
CA ALA A 72 4.24 -1.78 -3.06
C ALA A 72 5.23 -0.95 -3.86
N GLY A 73 6.31 -0.53 -3.20
CA GLY A 73 7.41 0.18 -3.83
C GLY A 73 8.76 -0.37 -3.40
N THR A 74 9.81 0.04 -4.10
CA THR A 74 11.17 -0.45 -3.86
C THR A 74 11.27 -1.97 -4.01
N CYS A 75 10.50 -2.52 -4.95
CA CYS A 75 10.59 -3.93 -5.33
C CYS A 75 11.67 -4.06 -6.42
N LEU A 76 12.88 -4.43 -6.02
CA LEU A 76 14.06 -4.39 -6.89
C LEU A 76 14.30 -5.69 -7.67
N ASP A 77 13.49 -6.71 -7.46
CA ASP A 77 13.58 -7.99 -8.14
C ASP A 77 12.20 -8.63 -8.35
N ILE A 78 12.18 -9.68 -9.17
CA ILE A 78 10.93 -10.39 -9.50
C ILE A 78 10.32 -11.07 -8.28
N VAL A 79 11.14 -11.59 -7.38
CA VAL A 79 10.68 -12.30 -6.18
C VAL A 79 9.90 -11.34 -5.28
N SER A 80 10.47 -10.17 -4.99
CA SER A 80 9.81 -9.14 -4.18
C SER A 80 8.51 -8.69 -4.81
N ALA A 81 8.51 -8.44 -6.13
CA ALA A 81 7.31 -8.02 -6.84
C ALA A 81 6.19 -9.07 -6.77
N ARG A 82 6.52 -10.34 -6.96
CA ARG A 82 5.55 -11.44 -6.86
C ARG A 82 5.01 -11.59 -5.44
N MET A 83 5.86 -11.47 -4.44
CA MET A 83 5.45 -11.53 -3.03
C MET A 83 4.48 -10.39 -2.70
N ALA A 84 4.76 -9.20 -3.18
CA ALA A 84 3.90 -8.04 -2.98
C ALA A 84 2.51 -8.26 -3.60
N ILE A 85 2.47 -8.73 -4.85
CA ILE A 85 1.21 -9.01 -5.54
C ILE A 85 0.43 -10.11 -4.82
N SER A 86 1.10 -11.17 -4.39
CA SER A 86 0.47 -12.27 -3.65
C SER A 86 -0.07 -11.80 -2.29
N ALA A 87 0.54 -10.79 -1.68
CA ALA A 87 0.08 -10.21 -0.42
C ALA A 87 -1.12 -9.27 -0.61
N GLY A 88 -1.43 -8.86 -1.84
CA GLY A 88 -2.60 -8.05 -2.15
C GLY A 88 -2.31 -6.67 -2.78
N ALA A 89 -1.04 -6.37 -2.97
CA ALA A 89 -0.66 -5.10 -3.61
C ALA A 89 -1.16 -5.01 -5.05
#